data_c1777d7ca67916c3274107234678b265
#
_entry.id   c1777d7ca67916c3274107234678b265
#
_cell.length_a   1.000
_cell.length_b   1.000
_cell.length_c   1.000
_cell.angle_alpha   90.00
_cell.angle_beta   90.00
_cell.angle_gamma   90.00
#
_symmetry.space_group_name_H-M   'P 1'
#
loop_
_entity.id
_entity.type
_entity.pdbx_description
1 polymer ?
#
loop_
_entity_poly.entity_id
_entity_poly.type
_entity_poly.pdbx_seq_one_letter_code
_entity_poly.pdbx_strand_id
1 'polypeptide(L)'
;MSKIANKQMICEVLMDAAKTDRDIVALCSDSRGSGSFTPFADTYPEQFVETGIAEQNLVSIAAGLAKCGKKAYAVSPACFLSTRSYEQAKVDVAYSNTNVKLIGISGGVSYGALGMSHHSAQDIAAMAAIPNMRVYIPSDHLQTRELVKALLKDEKPAYVRVGRNAVEPVYEEEHVPFEMDKATVVCEGTDIAIIACGEMVKPAKDAAELLNAQGISASVIDMYCVKPLDAEAVVKAAENAKAVLTVEEHAPYGGLGSMVSQIVGSRCPKKVVNLSLPDAPVITGTSKEVFDHYGLNAEGIAEKAAELVK
;
A
#
# COMPACT_ATOMS: atom_id res chain seq x y z
N MET A 1 -1.64 -1.49 22.85
CA MET A 1 -1.88 -2.47 21.76
C MET A 1 -0.56 -3.02 21.27
N SER A 2 -0.47 -4.31 20.97
CA SER A 2 0.75 -4.87 20.37
C SER A 2 0.88 -4.37 18.92
N LYS A 3 2.02 -3.82 18.56
CA LYS A 3 2.32 -3.45 17.18
C LYS A 3 2.55 -4.72 16.37
N ILE A 4 1.76 -4.92 15.31
CA ILE A 4 1.88 -6.06 14.41
C ILE A 4 2.23 -5.50 13.03
N ALA A 5 3.16 -6.16 12.32
CA ALA A 5 3.46 -5.77 10.95
C ALA A 5 2.30 -6.14 10.01
N ASN A 6 2.00 -5.29 9.02
CA ASN A 6 0.94 -5.52 8.05
C ASN A 6 1.06 -6.89 7.35
N LYS A 7 2.27 -7.30 6.97
CA LYS A 7 2.54 -8.61 6.38
C LYS A 7 2.21 -9.79 7.32
N GLN A 8 2.41 -9.63 8.63
CA GLN A 8 2.05 -10.64 9.62
C GLN A 8 0.52 -10.75 9.74
N MET A 9 -0.19 -9.62 9.76
CA MET A 9 -1.65 -9.60 9.77
C MET A 9 -2.25 -10.28 8.54
N ILE A 10 -1.64 -10.11 7.35
CA ILE A 10 -2.07 -10.85 6.14
C ILE A 10 -1.99 -12.36 6.39
N CYS A 11 -0.87 -12.85 6.91
CA CYS A 11 -0.69 -14.27 7.21
C CYS A 11 -1.72 -14.78 8.23
N GLU A 12 -1.95 -14.03 9.31
CA GLU A 12 -2.90 -14.41 10.37
C GLU A 12 -4.34 -14.54 9.84
N VAL A 13 -4.80 -13.58 9.03
CA VAL A 13 -6.13 -13.63 8.41
C VAL A 13 -6.26 -14.81 7.44
N LEU A 14 -5.23 -15.06 6.63
CA LEU A 14 -5.23 -16.20 5.71
C LEU A 14 -5.18 -17.54 6.46
N MET A 15 -4.42 -17.64 7.53
CA MET A 15 -4.39 -18.83 8.39
C MET A 15 -5.75 -19.11 9.02
N ASP A 16 -6.43 -18.08 9.49
CA ASP A 16 -7.76 -18.24 10.07
C ASP A 16 -8.77 -18.75 9.02
N ALA A 17 -8.76 -18.17 7.84
CA ALA A 17 -9.62 -18.56 6.73
C ALA A 17 -9.29 -19.99 6.20
N ALA A 18 -8.00 -20.37 6.14
CA ALA A 18 -7.54 -21.66 5.65
C ALA A 18 -8.00 -22.85 6.54
N LYS A 19 -8.43 -22.60 7.78
CA LYS A 19 -9.02 -23.62 8.65
C LYS A 19 -10.21 -24.33 8.01
N THR A 20 -11.00 -23.58 7.24
CA THR A 20 -12.26 -24.06 6.64
C THR A 20 -12.28 -23.97 5.12
N ASP A 21 -11.41 -23.18 4.50
CA ASP A 21 -11.34 -22.98 3.05
C ASP A 21 -10.06 -23.60 2.48
N ARG A 22 -10.21 -24.76 1.84
CA ARG A 22 -9.12 -25.51 1.20
C ARG A 22 -8.70 -24.95 -0.16
N ASP A 23 -9.39 -23.92 -0.66
CA ASP A 23 -9.05 -23.30 -1.93
C ASP A 23 -8.06 -22.13 -1.76
N ILE A 24 -7.80 -21.70 -0.54
CA ILE A 24 -6.75 -20.74 -0.24
C ILE A 24 -5.39 -21.40 -0.43
N VAL A 25 -4.54 -20.82 -1.28
CA VAL A 25 -3.15 -21.25 -1.48
C VAL A 25 -2.22 -20.05 -1.37
N ALA A 26 -1.26 -20.14 -0.47
CA ALA A 26 -0.18 -19.18 -0.35
C ALA A 26 1.06 -19.69 -1.12
N LEU A 27 1.72 -18.79 -1.85
CA LEU A 27 2.93 -19.10 -2.61
C LEU A 27 4.04 -18.12 -2.21
N CYS A 28 5.28 -18.62 -2.12
CA CYS A 28 6.45 -17.77 -1.86
C CYS A 28 7.60 -18.09 -2.84
N SER A 29 8.49 -17.09 -3.02
CA SER A 29 9.72 -17.22 -3.81
C SER A 29 10.95 -17.07 -2.89
N ASP A 30 11.24 -18.09 -2.07
CA ASP A 30 12.26 -18.07 -1.01
C ASP A 30 12.08 -16.92 -0.02
N SER A 31 10.83 -16.48 0.16
CA SER A 31 10.46 -15.27 0.91
C SER A 31 9.52 -15.53 2.09
N ARG A 32 9.21 -16.81 2.41
CA ARG A 32 8.25 -17.15 3.48
C ARG A 32 8.62 -16.54 4.84
N GLY A 33 9.91 -16.53 5.20
CA GLY A 33 10.40 -15.92 6.43
C GLY A 33 10.25 -14.39 6.41
N SER A 34 10.69 -13.74 5.33
CA SER A 34 10.57 -12.30 5.13
C SER A 34 9.11 -11.84 5.06
N GLY A 35 8.24 -12.66 4.49
CA GLY A 35 6.81 -12.41 4.38
C GLY A 35 5.98 -12.72 5.62
N SER A 36 6.58 -13.32 6.66
CA SER A 36 5.88 -13.85 7.84
C SER A 36 4.96 -15.05 7.54
N PHE A 37 5.21 -15.81 6.46
CA PHE A 37 4.41 -16.95 6.03
C PHE A 37 4.94 -18.31 6.49
N THR A 38 6.01 -18.35 7.28
CA THR A 38 6.49 -19.61 7.88
C THR A 38 5.40 -20.33 8.69
N PRO A 39 4.62 -19.67 9.56
CA PRO A 39 3.54 -20.33 10.28
C PRO A 39 2.45 -20.93 9.37
N PHE A 40 2.13 -20.26 8.25
CA PHE A 40 1.19 -20.78 7.27
C PHE A 40 1.72 -22.05 6.61
N ALA A 41 2.97 -22.02 6.13
CA ALA A 41 3.63 -23.15 5.48
C ALA A 41 3.72 -24.38 6.40
N ASP A 42 4.04 -24.16 7.67
CA ASP A 42 4.18 -25.22 8.67
C ASP A 42 2.82 -25.83 9.08
N THR A 43 1.75 -25.01 9.13
CA THR A 43 0.42 -25.45 9.55
C THR A 43 -0.38 -26.04 8.40
N TYR A 44 -0.26 -25.49 7.20
CA TYR A 44 -1.03 -25.85 6.00
C TYR A 44 -0.12 -26.21 4.81
N PRO A 45 0.76 -27.23 4.92
CA PRO A 45 1.74 -27.55 3.87
C PRO A 45 1.08 -27.92 2.53
N GLU A 46 -0.13 -28.48 2.53
CA GLU A 46 -0.88 -28.79 1.30
C GLU A 46 -1.51 -27.55 0.61
N GLN A 47 -1.54 -26.43 1.30
CA GLN A 47 -2.03 -25.15 0.78
C GLN A 47 -0.88 -24.13 0.59
N PHE A 48 0.37 -24.61 0.62
CA PHE A 48 1.56 -23.78 0.47
C PHE A 48 2.43 -24.27 -0.68
N VAL A 49 2.92 -23.33 -1.50
CA VAL A 49 3.83 -23.61 -2.61
C VAL A 49 5.09 -22.75 -2.46
N GLU A 50 6.25 -23.39 -2.42
CA GLU A 50 7.55 -22.73 -2.50
C GLU A 50 8.13 -22.88 -3.90
N THR A 51 8.40 -21.75 -4.58
CA THR A 51 8.89 -21.75 -5.96
C THR A 51 10.41 -21.53 -6.07
N GLY A 52 11.08 -21.26 -4.93
CA GLY A 52 12.45 -20.78 -4.94
C GLY A 52 12.56 -19.34 -5.46
N ILE A 53 13.77 -18.84 -5.69
CA ILE A 53 14.02 -17.47 -6.16
C ILE A 53 13.62 -17.35 -7.65
N ALA A 54 12.31 -17.32 -7.93
CA ALA A 54 11.75 -17.38 -9.27
C ALA A 54 10.41 -16.64 -9.35
N GLU A 55 10.41 -15.31 -9.19
CA GLU A 55 9.18 -14.49 -9.07
C GLU A 55 8.30 -14.56 -10.31
N GLN A 56 8.86 -14.68 -11.49
CA GLN A 56 8.09 -14.87 -12.72
C GLN A 56 7.30 -16.20 -12.66
N ASN A 57 7.97 -17.27 -12.26
CA ASN A 57 7.34 -18.59 -12.12
C ASN A 57 6.30 -18.59 -10.99
N LEU A 58 6.58 -17.90 -9.88
CA LEU A 58 5.62 -17.68 -8.77
C LEU A 58 4.29 -17.14 -9.29
N VAL A 59 4.34 -16.08 -10.07
CA VAL A 59 3.14 -15.40 -10.58
C VAL A 59 2.39 -16.28 -11.59
N SER A 60 3.09 -16.96 -12.52
CA SER A 60 2.45 -17.86 -13.49
C SER A 60 1.83 -19.09 -12.81
N ILE A 61 2.48 -19.68 -11.80
CA ILE A 61 1.91 -20.79 -11.02
C ILE A 61 0.65 -20.31 -10.27
N ALA A 62 0.70 -19.13 -9.63
CA ALA A 62 -0.46 -18.57 -8.94
C ALA A 62 -1.66 -18.38 -9.89
N ALA A 63 -1.41 -17.85 -11.09
CA ALA A 63 -2.44 -17.69 -12.11
C ALA A 63 -3.01 -19.03 -12.59
N GLY A 64 -2.16 -20.03 -12.79
CA GLY A 64 -2.58 -21.40 -13.14
C GLY A 64 -3.47 -22.04 -12.05
N LEU A 65 -3.08 -21.92 -10.78
CA LEU A 65 -3.86 -22.39 -9.64
C LEU A 65 -5.22 -21.66 -9.56
N ALA A 66 -5.23 -20.35 -9.78
CA ALA A 66 -6.47 -19.58 -9.80
C ALA A 66 -7.42 -20.02 -10.94
N LYS A 67 -6.90 -20.38 -12.11
CA LYS A 67 -7.71 -20.97 -13.20
C LYS A 67 -8.26 -22.36 -12.85
N CYS A 68 -7.65 -23.05 -11.89
CA CYS A 68 -8.16 -24.32 -11.34
C CYS A 68 -9.12 -24.11 -10.14
N GLY A 69 -9.55 -22.87 -9.89
CA GLY A 69 -10.52 -22.54 -8.82
C GLY A 69 -9.90 -22.22 -7.47
N LYS A 70 -8.57 -22.10 -7.38
CA LYS A 70 -7.90 -21.70 -6.13
C LYS A 70 -7.93 -20.17 -5.92
N LYS A 71 -7.86 -19.75 -4.66
CA LYS A 71 -7.63 -18.37 -4.22
C LYS A 71 -6.15 -18.22 -3.94
N ALA A 72 -5.40 -17.70 -4.91
CA ALA A 72 -3.94 -17.70 -4.88
C ALA A 72 -3.38 -16.38 -4.30
N TYR A 73 -2.55 -16.49 -3.27
CA TYR A 73 -1.84 -15.37 -2.63
C TYR A 73 -0.33 -15.54 -2.85
N ALA A 74 0.20 -14.81 -3.83
CA ALA A 74 1.62 -14.88 -4.21
C ALA A 74 2.41 -13.79 -3.47
N VAL A 75 3.33 -14.19 -2.59
CA VAL A 75 4.05 -13.34 -1.64
C VAL A 75 5.53 -13.25 -2.01
N SER A 76 6.03 -12.07 -2.29
CA SER A 76 7.44 -11.82 -2.59
C SER A 76 7.82 -10.36 -2.29
N PRO A 77 9.11 -10.00 -2.16
CA PRO A 77 9.52 -8.61 -2.03
C PRO A 77 8.93 -7.74 -3.15
N ALA A 78 8.37 -6.60 -2.77
CA ALA A 78 7.63 -5.71 -3.67
C ALA A 78 8.44 -5.30 -4.90
N CYS A 79 9.74 -4.98 -4.71
CA CYS A 79 10.65 -4.61 -5.80
C CYS A 79 10.80 -5.72 -6.85
N PHE A 80 10.84 -6.99 -6.45
CA PHE A 80 10.98 -8.10 -7.39
C PHE A 80 9.64 -8.52 -7.97
N LEU A 81 8.61 -8.59 -7.14
CA LEU A 81 7.27 -8.98 -7.58
C LEU A 81 6.69 -8.00 -8.60
N SER A 82 6.92 -6.69 -8.43
CA SER A 82 6.37 -5.68 -9.33
C SER A 82 7.16 -5.47 -10.62
N THR A 83 8.48 -5.68 -10.59
CA THR A 83 9.32 -5.37 -11.76
C THR A 83 9.82 -6.60 -12.49
N ARG A 84 10.30 -7.62 -11.77
CA ARG A 84 10.82 -8.85 -12.38
C ARG A 84 9.73 -9.71 -13.01
N SER A 85 8.54 -9.78 -12.39
CA SER A 85 7.37 -10.51 -12.90
C SER A 85 6.29 -9.62 -13.52
N TYR A 86 6.65 -8.44 -14.01
CA TYR A 86 5.69 -7.45 -14.53
C TYR A 86 4.87 -8.01 -15.70
N GLU A 87 5.50 -8.73 -16.62
CA GLU A 87 4.82 -9.32 -17.78
C GLU A 87 3.81 -10.38 -17.32
N GLN A 88 4.17 -11.28 -16.38
CA GLN A 88 3.28 -12.30 -15.84
C GLN A 88 2.12 -11.67 -15.04
N ALA A 89 2.40 -10.61 -14.25
CA ALA A 89 1.35 -9.86 -13.57
C ALA A 89 0.36 -9.23 -14.57
N LYS A 90 0.86 -8.71 -15.70
CA LYS A 90 0.04 -8.12 -16.76
C LYS A 90 -0.77 -9.17 -17.51
N VAL A 91 -0.15 -10.25 -17.98
CA VAL A 91 -0.77 -11.21 -18.90
C VAL A 91 -1.50 -12.32 -18.14
N ASP A 92 -0.81 -13.01 -17.23
CA ASP A 92 -1.36 -14.19 -16.58
C ASP A 92 -2.39 -13.82 -15.49
N VAL A 93 -2.17 -12.69 -14.81
CA VAL A 93 -3.02 -12.25 -13.71
C VAL A 93 -4.09 -11.27 -14.16
N ALA A 94 -3.70 -10.08 -14.62
CA ALA A 94 -4.66 -8.99 -14.87
C ALA A 94 -5.47 -9.18 -16.17
N TYR A 95 -4.80 -9.45 -17.31
CA TYR A 95 -5.47 -9.67 -18.59
C TYR A 95 -6.33 -10.92 -18.56
N SER A 96 -5.83 -12.00 -17.97
CA SER A 96 -6.56 -13.28 -17.80
C SER A 96 -7.64 -13.24 -16.71
N ASN A 97 -7.73 -12.12 -15.97
CA ASN A 97 -8.69 -11.87 -14.88
C ASN A 97 -8.73 -13.05 -13.89
N THR A 98 -7.59 -13.41 -13.33
CA THR A 98 -7.46 -14.52 -12.38
C THR A 98 -7.61 -14.06 -10.94
N ASN A 99 -8.14 -14.93 -10.08
CA ASN A 99 -8.26 -14.68 -8.64
C ASN A 99 -6.89 -14.81 -7.94
N VAL A 100 -5.98 -13.92 -8.29
CA VAL A 100 -4.63 -13.83 -7.70
C VAL A 100 -4.49 -12.53 -6.92
N LYS A 101 -3.99 -12.64 -5.67
CA LYS A 101 -3.54 -11.49 -4.88
C LYS A 101 -2.02 -11.52 -4.84
N LEU A 102 -1.39 -10.55 -5.48
CA LEU A 102 0.05 -10.34 -5.46
C LEU A 102 0.41 -9.53 -4.22
N ILE A 103 1.08 -10.15 -3.25
CA ILE A 103 1.43 -9.51 -1.98
C ILE A 103 2.89 -9.05 -2.04
N GLY A 104 3.08 -7.77 -2.31
CA GLY A 104 4.38 -7.10 -2.32
C GLY A 104 4.80 -6.71 -0.90
N ILE A 105 5.63 -7.52 -0.28
CA ILE A 105 6.19 -7.23 1.04
C ILE A 105 7.41 -6.32 0.96
N SER A 106 7.71 -5.63 2.04
CA SER A 106 8.87 -4.73 2.14
C SER A 106 8.85 -3.65 1.05
N GLY A 107 7.67 -3.06 0.79
CA GLY A 107 7.49 -1.95 -0.14
C GLY A 107 8.28 -0.70 0.26
N GLY A 108 8.41 0.24 -0.67
CA GLY A 108 9.11 1.50 -0.46
C GLY A 108 10.56 1.32 -0.08
N VAL A 109 10.99 1.94 1.01
CA VAL A 109 12.36 1.89 1.55
C VAL A 109 12.50 0.93 2.75
N SER A 110 11.55 0.03 2.94
CA SER A 110 11.53 -0.87 4.11
C SER A 110 12.72 -1.82 4.21
N TYR A 111 13.43 -2.10 3.11
CA TYR A 111 14.72 -2.82 3.14
C TYR A 111 15.92 -1.93 3.51
N GLY A 112 15.71 -0.62 3.64
CA GLY A 112 16.64 0.36 4.17
C GLY A 112 18.10 0.17 3.76
N ALA A 113 18.85 -0.60 4.54
CA ALA A 113 20.28 -0.81 4.37
C ALA A 113 20.69 -1.50 3.05
N LEU A 114 19.79 -2.22 2.38
CA LEU A 114 20.08 -2.88 1.10
C LEU A 114 20.03 -1.90 -0.09
N GLY A 115 19.45 -0.73 0.08
CA GLY A 115 19.45 0.34 -0.89
C GLY A 115 18.64 0.06 -2.16
N MET A 116 18.97 0.76 -3.23
CA MET A 116 18.20 0.84 -4.48
C MET A 116 17.86 -0.51 -5.11
N SER A 117 18.70 -1.54 -4.94
CA SER A 117 18.44 -2.88 -5.48
C SER A 117 17.24 -3.59 -4.81
N HIS A 118 16.84 -3.14 -3.63
CA HIS A 118 15.75 -3.72 -2.84
C HIS A 118 14.66 -2.69 -2.49
N HIS A 119 14.92 -1.38 -2.66
CA HIS A 119 13.89 -0.37 -2.52
C HIS A 119 12.83 -0.54 -3.61
N SER A 120 11.58 -0.41 -3.23
CA SER A 120 10.42 -0.54 -4.13
C SER A 120 9.68 0.79 -4.24
N ALA A 121 10.36 1.79 -4.79
CA ALA A 121 9.83 3.15 -4.94
C ALA A 121 9.14 3.38 -6.30
N GLN A 122 8.95 2.35 -7.13
CA GLN A 122 8.35 2.42 -8.46
C GLN A 122 7.18 1.42 -8.65
N ASP A 123 6.91 0.59 -7.67
CA ASP A 123 5.96 -0.52 -7.74
C ASP A 123 4.51 -0.04 -7.92
N ILE A 124 4.13 1.05 -7.25
CA ILE A 124 2.78 1.63 -7.39
C ILE A 124 2.55 2.04 -8.85
N ALA A 125 3.47 2.79 -9.43
CA ALA A 125 3.38 3.24 -10.83
C ALA A 125 3.31 2.05 -11.80
N ALA A 126 4.20 1.06 -11.62
CA ALA A 126 4.26 -0.12 -12.47
C ALA A 126 2.94 -0.91 -12.43
N MET A 127 2.45 -1.24 -11.24
CA MET A 127 1.25 -2.06 -11.07
C MET A 127 -0.02 -1.30 -11.42
N ALA A 128 -0.10 0.00 -11.11
CA ALA A 128 -1.25 0.82 -11.49
C ALA A 128 -1.38 1.03 -12.99
N ALA A 129 -0.27 0.98 -13.75
CA ALA A 129 -0.30 1.06 -15.21
C ALA A 129 -0.94 -0.17 -15.89
N ILE A 130 -1.03 -1.32 -15.21
CA ILE A 130 -1.63 -2.53 -15.77
C ILE A 130 -3.17 -2.42 -15.75
N PRO A 131 -3.86 -2.51 -16.92
CA PRO A 131 -5.32 -2.56 -16.95
C PRO A 131 -5.86 -3.72 -16.10
N ASN A 132 -7.01 -3.51 -15.43
CA ASN A 132 -7.67 -4.51 -14.56
C ASN A 132 -6.90 -4.92 -13.29
N MET A 133 -5.66 -4.49 -13.08
CA MET A 133 -4.96 -4.68 -11.81
C MET A 133 -5.44 -3.65 -10.80
N ARG A 134 -5.86 -4.08 -9.61
CA ARG A 134 -6.13 -3.18 -8.47
C ARG A 134 -4.88 -3.05 -7.61
N VAL A 135 -4.71 -1.89 -6.95
CA VAL A 135 -3.52 -1.59 -6.14
C VAL A 135 -3.97 -1.06 -4.78
N TYR A 136 -3.60 -1.76 -3.72
CA TYR A 136 -3.93 -1.44 -2.34
C TYR A 136 -2.69 -1.29 -1.48
N ILE A 137 -2.68 -0.28 -0.62
CA ILE A 137 -1.56 0.05 0.26
C ILE A 137 -2.14 0.40 1.64
N PRO A 138 -2.50 -0.61 2.45
CA PRO A 138 -3.11 -0.38 3.75
C PRO A 138 -2.13 0.31 4.71
N SER A 139 -2.66 1.19 5.56
CA SER A 139 -1.90 2.05 6.46
C SER A 139 -1.37 1.34 7.70
N ASP A 140 -2.16 0.43 8.28
CA ASP A 140 -1.81 -0.32 9.48
C ASP A 140 -2.34 -1.75 9.47
N HIS A 141 -2.04 -2.51 10.51
CA HIS A 141 -2.47 -3.91 10.61
C HIS A 141 -4.00 -4.06 10.76
N LEU A 142 -4.69 -3.07 11.31
CA LEU A 142 -6.14 -3.11 11.51
C LEU A 142 -6.86 -2.95 10.16
N GLN A 143 -6.46 -1.96 9.37
CA GLN A 143 -6.97 -1.78 8.01
C GLN A 143 -6.57 -2.94 7.10
N THR A 144 -5.34 -3.46 7.25
CA THR A 144 -4.87 -4.66 6.54
C THR A 144 -5.76 -5.86 6.82
N ARG A 145 -6.19 -6.06 8.07
CA ARG A 145 -7.11 -7.13 8.45
C ARG A 145 -8.44 -7.03 7.68
N GLU A 146 -9.03 -5.87 7.65
CA GLU A 146 -10.31 -5.67 6.95
C GLU A 146 -10.16 -5.79 5.41
N LEU A 147 -9.07 -5.26 4.86
CA LEU A 147 -8.75 -5.44 3.44
C LEU A 147 -8.63 -6.91 3.06
N VAL A 148 -7.86 -7.70 3.81
CA VAL A 148 -7.67 -9.12 3.49
C VAL A 148 -8.98 -9.91 3.64
N LYS A 149 -9.80 -9.62 4.65
CA LYS A 149 -11.14 -10.20 4.79
C LYS A 149 -12.05 -9.89 3.58
N ALA A 150 -11.95 -8.68 3.03
CA ALA A 150 -12.67 -8.30 1.81
C ALA A 150 -12.13 -9.03 0.59
N LEU A 151 -10.80 -9.11 0.44
CA LEU A 151 -10.13 -9.82 -0.66
C LEU A 151 -10.39 -11.33 -0.68
N LEU A 152 -10.65 -11.96 0.46
CA LEU A 152 -11.05 -13.37 0.54
C LEU A 152 -12.40 -13.64 -0.13
N LYS A 153 -13.27 -12.63 -0.21
CA LYS A 153 -14.61 -12.69 -0.83
C LYS A 153 -14.62 -12.14 -2.26
N ASP A 154 -13.52 -11.58 -2.71
CA ASP A 154 -13.38 -10.93 -4.00
C ASP A 154 -12.51 -11.77 -4.94
N GLU A 155 -12.96 -11.94 -6.18
CA GLU A 155 -12.29 -12.80 -7.16
C GLU A 155 -11.39 -12.04 -8.16
N LYS A 156 -11.35 -10.70 -8.09
CA LYS A 156 -10.57 -9.90 -9.03
C LYS A 156 -9.09 -9.87 -8.68
N PRO A 157 -8.21 -9.67 -9.67
CA PRO A 157 -6.78 -9.52 -9.44
C PRO A 157 -6.46 -8.27 -8.61
N ALA A 158 -5.49 -8.40 -7.70
CA ALA A 158 -5.03 -7.27 -6.90
C ALA A 158 -3.55 -7.38 -6.56
N TYR A 159 -2.88 -6.23 -6.49
CA TYR A 159 -1.58 -6.04 -5.87
C TYR A 159 -1.77 -5.36 -4.52
N VAL A 160 -1.24 -5.94 -3.46
CA VAL A 160 -1.27 -5.38 -2.11
C VAL A 160 0.16 -5.12 -1.67
N ARG A 161 0.50 -3.85 -1.43
CA ARG A 161 1.83 -3.44 -0.97
C ARG A 161 1.83 -3.19 0.52
N VAL A 162 2.77 -3.79 1.24
CA VAL A 162 2.95 -3.59 2.67
C VAL A 162 4.43 -3.42 3.03
N GLY A 163 4.70 -2.67 4.09
CA GLY A 163 6.04 -2.50 4.62
C GLY A 163 6.54 -3.73 5.37
N ARG A 164 7.77 -3.62 5.87
CA ARG A 164 8.46 -4.72 6.57
C ARG A 164 8.19 -4.74 8.05
N ASN A 165 8.14 -3.57 8.66
CA ASN A 165 8.12 -3.40 10.10
C ASN A 165 6.70 -3.19 10.64
N ALA A 166 6.53 -3.40 11.94
CA ALA A 166 5.32 -2.98 12.62
C ALA A 166 5.29 -1.45 12.71
N VAL A 167 4.14 -0.86 12.41
CA VAL A 167 3.90 0.58 12.47
C VAL A 167 2.90 0.93 13.57
N GLU A 168 2.88 2.19 13.98
CA GLU A 168 1.85 2.69 14.89
C GLU A 168 0.48 2.63 14.21
N PRO A 169 -0.57 2.19 14.90
CA PRO A 169 -1.90 2.13 14.32
C PRO A 169 -2.45 3.54 14.06
N VAL A 170 -3.14 3.66 12.94
CA VAL A 170 -3.94 4.83 12.57
C VAL A 170 -5.32 4.75 13.20
N TYR A 171 -5.86 3.53 13.27
CA TYR A 171 -7.22 3.21 13.71
C TYR A 171 -7.23 2.57 15.10
N GLU A 172 -8.43 2.46 15.66
CA GLU A 172 -8.70 1.76 16.94
C GLU A 172 -9.30 0.39 16.66
N GLU A 173 -8.99 -0.60 17.52
CA GLU A 173 -9.42 -2.00 17.36
C GLU A 173 -10.96 -2.13 17.26
N GLU A 174 -11.66 -1.33 18.04
CA GLU A 174 -13.12 -1.33 18.13
C GLU A 174 -13.80 -0.64 16.94
N HIS A 175 -13.05 0.20 16.21
CA HIS A 175 -13.59 0.99 15.10
C HIS A 175 -12.59 1.19 13.99
N VAL A 176 -12.67 0.31 12.98
CA VAL A 176 -11.90 0.44 11.73
C VAL A 176 -12.86 0.81 10.61
N PRO A 177 -12.93 2.07 10.20
CA PRO A 177 -13.78 2.47 9.10
C PRO A 177 -13.18 1.93 7.80
N PHE A 178 -13.83 0.91 7.23
CA PHE A 178 -13.35 0.25 6.02
C PHE A 178 -14.52 0.00 5.05
N GLU A 179 -14.37 0.49 3.85
CA GLU A 179 -15.21 0.16 2.71
C GLU A 179 -14.31 -0.14 1.51
N MET A 180 -14.57 -1.26 0.83
CA MET A 180 -13.74 -1.68 -0.31
C MET A 180 -13.75 -0.63 -1.42
N ASP A 181 -12.59 -0.28 -1.95
CA ASP A 181 -12.39 0.70 -3.02
C ASP A 181 -12.79 2.15 -2.64
N LYS A 182 -12.89 2.46 -1.34
CA LYS A 182 -13.18 3.80 -0.82
C LYS A 182 -12.08 4.30 0.11
N ALA A 183 -11.75 5.57 -0.03
CA ALA A 183 -10.84 6.25 0.90
C ALA A 183 -11.51 6.48 2.26
N THR A 184 -10.69 6.57 3.30
CA THR A 184 -11.16 6.87 4.65
C THR A 184 -10.73 8.28 5.05
N VAL A 185 -11.66 9.09 5.55
CA VAL A 185 -11.33 10.36 6.20
C VAL A 185 -10.86 10.06 7.62
N VAL A 186 -9.57 10.31 7.89
CA VAL A 186 -8.93 10.08 9.20
C VAL A 186 -9.19 11.26 10.13
N CYS A 187 -9.11 12.48 9.61
CA CYS A 187 -9.52 13.69 10.31
C CYS A 187 -10.04 14.75 9.33
N GLU A 188 -10.97 15.56 9.80
CA GLU A 188 -11.58 16.65 9.01
C GLU A 188 -10.78 17.94 9.17
N GLY A 189 -10.80 18.80 8.13
CA GLY A 189 -10.15 20.11 8.13
C GLY A 189 -10.46 20.89 6.86
N THR A 190 -10.17 22.19 6.84
CA THR A 190 -10.59 23.10 5.77
C THR A 190 -9.49 23.96 5.18
N ASP A 191 -8.30 24.04 5.78
CA ASP A 191 -7.20 24.83 5.21
C ASP A 191 -6.38 24.05 4.20
N ILE A 192 -6.02 22.80 4.53
CA ILE A 192 -5.22 21.94 3.67
C ILE A 192 -5.77 20.50 3.68
N ALA A 193 -5.82 19.87 2.50
CA ALA A 193 -6.12 18.44 2.40
C ALA A 193 -4.81 17.64 2.24
N ILE A 194 -4.53 16.74 3.17
CA ILE A 194 -3.40 15.81 3.12
C ILE A 194 -3.93 14.44 2.70
N ILE A 195 -3.52 13.96 1.52
CA ILE A 195 -3.93 12.66 0.99
C ILE A 195 -2.71 11.73 1.04
N ALA A 196 -2.76 10.72 1.87
CA ALA A 196 -1.66 9.79 2.08
C ALA A 196 -2.06 8.34 1.84
N CYS A 197 -1.10 7.45 1.62
CA CYS A 197 -1.33 6.01 1.51
C CYS A 197 -0.29 5.21 2.29
N GLY A 198 -0.69 4.02 2.72
CA GLY A 198 0.19 3.09 3.43
C GLY A 198 0.76 3.68 4.72
N GLU A 199 2.01 3.38 5.00
CA GLU A 199 2.69 3.80 6.23
C GLU A 199 2.81 5.33 6.39
N MET A 200 2.54 6.11 5.34
CA MET A 200 2.56 7.58 5.39
C MET A 200 1.30 8.19 6.00
N VAL A 201 0.25 7.42 6.22
CA VAL A 201 -1.01 7.91 6.81
C VAL A 201 -0.83 8.29 8.28
N LYS A 202 -0.08 7.50 9.05
CA LYS A 202 0.17 7.83 10.46
C LYS A 202 0.97 9.12 10.63
N PRO A 203 2.11 9.34 9.95
CA PRO A 203 2.80 10.63 9.96
C PRO A 203 1.92 11.80 9.48
N ALA A 204 1.04 11.58 8.50
CA ALA A 204 0.11 12.61 8.04
C ALA A 204 -0.93 12.98 9.12
N LYS A 205 -1.44 11.99 9.88
CA LYS A 205 -2.32 12.22 11.02
C LYS A 205 -1.62 13.03 12.12
N ASP A 206 -0.40 12.65 12.46
CA ASP A 206 0.41 13.37 13.46
C ASP A 206 0.74 14.81 13.00
N ALA A 207 1.02 14.98 11.70
CA ALA A 207 1.23 16.31 11.11
C ALA A 207 -0.01 17.21 11.23
N ALA A 208 -1.22 16.65 11.09
CA ALA A 208 -2.45 17.41 11.27
C ALA A 208 -2.61 17.91 12.71
N GLU A 209 -2.17 17.14 13.72
CA GLU A 209 -2.16 17.58 15.11
C GLU A 209 -1.18 18.74 15.32
N LEU A 210 0.03 18.67 14.72
CA LEU A 210 1.03 19.75 14.74
C LEU A 210 0.51 21.04 14.05
N LEU A 211 -0.21 20.88 12.93
CA LEU A 211 -0.84 22.00 12.21
C LEU A 211 -1.95 22.65 13.01
N ASN A 212 -2.81 21.85 13.66
CA ASN A 212 -3.88 22.34 14.52
C ASN A 212 -3.33 23.18 15.68
N ALA A 213 -2.20 22.80 16.26
CA ALA A 213 -1.51 23.59 17.30
C ALA A 213 -1.02 24.94 16.77
N GLN A 214 -0.85 25.09 15.45
CA GLN A 214 -0.49 26.35 14.77
C GLN A 214 -1.71 27.11 14.23
N GLY A 215 -2.94 26.63 14.48
CA GLY A 215 -4.18 27.24 13.99
C GLY A 215 -4.49 26.91 12.53
N ILE A 216 -3.87 25.91 11.93
CA ILE A 216 -4.10 25.45 10.56
C ILE A 216 -4.95 24.17 10.61
N SER A 217 -6.15 24.23 10.04
CA SER A 217 -7.11 23.12 10.01
C SER A 217 -6.80 22.17 8.84
N ALA A 218 -6.22 21.01 9.12
CA ALA A 218 -5.84 20.02 8.11
C ALA A 218 -6.82 18.84 8.10
N SER A 219 -7.31 18.45 6.91
CA SER A 219 -7.93 17.14 6.71
C SER A 219 -6.89 16.09 6.30
N VAL A 220 -7.09 14.84 6.74
CA VAL A 220 -6.25 13.71 6.35
C VAL A 220 -7.12 12.61 5.76
N ILE A 221 -6.78 12.19 4.55
CA ILE A 221 -7.45 11.14 3.81
C ILE A 221 -6.49 9.95 3.63
N ASP A 222 -6.88 8.81 4.17
CA ASP A 222 -6.21 7.52 3.91
C ASP A 222 -6.71 6.96 2.58
N MET A 223 -5.86 7.07 1.56
CA MET A 223 -6.11 6.56 0.21
C MET A 223 -5.46 5.18 0.04
N TYR A 224 -5.85 4.22 0.87
CA TYR A 224 -5.32 2.85 0.79
C TYR A 224 -5.61 2.19 -0.56
N CYS A 225 -6.69 2.58 -1.23
CA CYS A 225 -7.07 2.14 -2.57
C CYS A 225 -6.50 3.10 -3.63
N VAL A 226 -5.24 2.89 -4.01
CA VAL A 226 -4.61 3.74 -5.04
C VAL A 226 -5.18 3.45 -6.43
N LYS A 227 -5.63 2.20 -6.65
CA LYS A 227 -6.37 1.83 -7.85
C LYS A 227 -7.39 0.71 -7.54
N PRO A 228 -8.70 0.97 -7.73
CA PRO A 228 -9.28 2.22 -8.21
C PRO A 228 -9.06 3.37 -7.21
N LEU A 229 -8.77 4.56 -7.71
CA LEU A 229 -8.68 5.74 -6.85
C LEU A 229 -10.09 6.24 -6.54
N ASP A 230 -10.37 6.56 -5.26
CA ASP A 230 -11.63 7.19 -4.87
C ASP A 230 -11.63 8.67 -5.31
N ALA A 231 -12.00 8.90 -6.57
CA ALA A 231 -12.00 10.20 -7.19
C ALA A 231 -12.97 11.20 -6.49
N GLU A 232 -14.07 10.70 -5.93
CA GLU A 232 -15.03 11.56 -5.23
C GLU A 232 -14.46 12.06 -3.91
N ALA A 233 -13.75 11.21 -3.16
CA ALA A 233 -13.05 11.62 -1.96
C ALA A 233 -11.95 12.66 -2.26
N VAL A 234 -11.19 12.47 -3.36
CA VAL A 234 -10.17 13.44 -3.81
C VAL A 234 -10.81 14.79 -4.14
N VAL A 235 -11.90 14.81 -4.92
CA VAL A 235 -12.60 16.05 -5.30
C VAL A 235 -13.13 16.76 -4.07
N LYS A 236 -13.85 16.04 -3.19
CA LYS A 236 -14.42 16.60 -1.96
C LYS A 236 -13.33 17.22 -1.07
N ALA A 237 -12.19 16.52 -0.91
CA ALA A 237 -11.06 17.02 -0.12
C ALA A 237 -10.45 18.29 -0.75
N ALA A 238 -10.27 18.30 -2.09
CA ALA A 238 -9.73 19.44 -2.80
C ALA A 238 -10.69 20.65 -2.77
N GLU A 239 -12.00 20.45 -2.93
CA GLU A 239 -12.99 21.54 -2.87
C GLU A 239 -13.01 22.24 -1.52
N ASN A 240 -12.87 21.48 -0.43
CA ASN A 240 -12.96 21.97 0.94
C ASN A 240 -11.65 22.60 1.46
N ALA A 241 -10.54 22.53 0.73
CA ALA A 241 -9.24 23.01 1.17
C ALA A 241 -8.67 24.07 0.22
N LYS A 242 -7.71 24.87 0.67
CA LYS A 242 -6.98 25.86 -0.14
C LYS A 242 -5.97 25.21 -1.09
N ALA A 243 -5.37 24.10 -0.67
CA ALA A 243 -4.41 23.33 -1.44
C ALA A 243 -4.49 21.85 -1.05
N VAL A 244 -3.87 20.99 -1.86
CA VAL A 244 -3.73 19.55 -1.61
C VAL A 244 -2.25 19.19 -1.48
N LEU A 245 -1.92 18.46 -0.44
CA LEU A 245 -0.61 17.82 -0.25
C LEU A 245 -0.79 16.31 -0.34
N THR A 246 -0.12 15.65 -1.29
CA THR A 246 -0.08 14.19 -1.31
C THR A 246 1.19 13.69 -0.65
N VAL A 247 1.11 12.59 0.09
CA VAL A 247 2.25 12.01 0.81
C VAL A 247 2.36 10.51 0.49
N GLU A 248 3.49 10.13 -0.07
CA GLU A 248 3.72 8.73 -0.48
C GLU A 248 5.19 8.32 -0.37
N GLU A 249 5.43 7.09 0.03
CA GLU A 249 6.73 6.43 0.02
C GLU A 249 6.99 5.83 -1.37
N HIS A 250 7.12 6.69 -2.39
CA HIS A 250 7.25 6.32 -3.80
C HIS A 250 7.98 7.42 -4.56
N ALA A 251 8.53 7.13 -5.73
CA ALA A 251 9.08 8.13 -6.65
C ALA A 251 7.96 9.07 -7.17
N PRO A 252 8.29 10.29 -7.63
CA PRO A 252 7.26 11.30 -7.93
C PRO A 252 6.38 10.96 -9.15
N TYR A 253 6.81 10.05 -10.01
CA TYR A 253 6.11 9.76 -11.27
C TYR A 253 5.23 8.51 -11.17
N GLY A 254 3.95 8.66 -11.51
CA GLY A 254 2.99 7.56 -11.62
C GLY A 254 2.47 7.00 -10.28
N GLY A 255 2.87 7.59 -9.14
CA GLY A 255 2.36 7.25 -7.83
C GLY A 255 1.06 8.00 -7.47
N LEU A 256 0.71 7.99 -6.19
CA LEU A 256 -0.49 8.64 -5.64
C LEU A 256 -0.58 10.11 -6.05
N GLY A 257 0.51 10.88 -5.88
CA GLY A 257 0.53 12.30 -6.22
C GLY A 257 0.22 12.59 -7.68
N SER A 258 0.71 11.76 -8.60
CA SER A 258 0.40 11.87 -10.03
C SER A 258 -1.08 11.61 -10.31
N MET A 259 -1.67 10.58 -9.69
CA MET A 259 -3.08 10.22 -9.90
C MET A 259 -4.04 11.25 -9.28
N VAL A 260 -3.74 11.74 -8.08
CA VAL A 260 -4.50 12.82 -7.44
C VAL A 260 -4.43 14.09 -8.27
N SER A 261 -3.24 14.45 -8.78
CA SER A 261 -3.06 15.63 -9.65
C SER A 261 -3.91 15.57 -10.91
N GLN A 262 -4.06 14.39 -11.54
CA GLN A 262 -4.93 14.20 -12.71
C GLN A 262 -6.40 14.46 -12.37
N ILE A 263 -6.88 13.94 -11.23
CA ILE A 263 -8.27 14.16 -10.78
C ILE A 263 -8.51 15.65 -10.48
N VAL A 264 -7.64 16.23 -9.64
CA VAL A 264 -7.78 17.64 -9.23
C VAL A 264 -7.68 18.56 -10.44
N GLY A 265 -6.69 18.35 -11.33
CA GLY A 265 -6.52 19.16 -12.53
C GLY A 265 -7.68 19.11 -13.50
N SER A 266 -8.38 17.97 -13.59
CA SER A 266 -9.52 17.81 -14.50
C SER A 266 -10.88 18.20 -13.92
N ARG A 267 -11.07 18.06 -12.59
CA ARG A 267 -12.41 18.18 -11.96
C ARG A 267 -12.56 19.38 -11.03
N CYS A 268 -11.50 19.78 -10.33
CA CYS A 268 -11.51 20.91 -9.38
C CYS A 268 -10.12 21.58 -9.32
N PRO A 269 -9.67 22.29 -10.37
CA PRO A 269 -8.30 22.79 -10.48
C PRO A 269 -7.84 23.58 -9.26
N LYS A 270 -6.79 23.08 -8.60
CA LYS A 270 -6.21 23.62 -7.38
C LYS A 270 -4.73 23.26 -7.29
N LYS A 271 -3.97 23.95 -6.45
CA LYS A 271 -2.56 23.64 -6.20
C LYS A 271 -2.47 22.28 -5.54
N VAL A 272 -1.73 21.36 -6.18
CA VAL A 272 -1.35 20.05 -5.64
C VAL A 272 0.17 20.01 -5.53
N VAL A 273 0.67 19.58 -4.39
CA VAL A 273 2.10 19.33 -4.17
C VAL A 273 2.25 17.88 -3.73
N ASN A 274 3.24 17.20 -4.28
CA ASN A 274 3.57 15.82 -3.89
C ASN A 274 4.82 15.84 -2.98
N LEU A 275 4.68 15.32 -1.78
CA LEU A 275 5.79 14.98 -0.88
C LEU A 275 6.07 13.48 -1.04
N SER A 276 7.19 13.16 -1.65
CA SER A 276 7.57 11.81 -2.08
C SER A 276 9.08 11.61 -1.96
N LEU A 277 9.53 10.39 -2.23
CA LEU A 277 10.94 10.13 -2.47
C LEU A 277 11.41 10.87 -3.73
N PRO A 278 12.70 11.21 -3.86
CA PRO A 278 13.20 11.93 -5.02
C PRO A 278 13.27 11.06 -6.28
N ASP A 279 13.32 11.71 -7.45
CA ASP A 279 13.71 11.06 -8.72
C ASP A 279 15.24 10.91 -8.78
N ALA A 280 15.78 10.15 -7.85
CA ALA A 280 17.21 9.87 -7.68
C ALA A 280 17.39 8.58 -6.87
N PRO A 281 18.60 7.98 -6.85
CA PRO A 281 18.91 6.91 -5.92
C PRO A 281 18.68 7.37 -4.47
N VAL A 282 17.80 6.66 -3.77
CA VAL A 282 17.45 6.97 -2.39
C VAL A 282 18.61 6.58 -1.46
N ILE A 283 18.88 7.39 -0.44
CA ILE A 283 19.91 7.07 0.57
C ILE A 283 19.60 5.73 1.26
N THR A 284 20.64 5.07 1.75
CA THR A 284 20.52 3.86 2.55
C THR A 284 20.49 4.20 4.04
N GLY A 285 19.70 3.48 4.81
CA GLY A 285 19.53 3.67 6.25
C GLY A 285 18.33 2.85 6.74
N THR A 286 17.94 2.97 7.99
CA THR A 286 16.65 2.47 8.46
C THR A 286 15.52 3.27 7.80
N SER A 287 14.31 2.71 7.70
CA SER A 287 13.16 3.45 7.14
C SER A 287 13.00 4.82 7.81
N LYS A 288 13.17 4.89 9.14
CA LYS A 288 13.08 6.14 9.89
C LYS A 288 14.12 7.17 9.43
N GLU A 289 15.39 6.79 9.31
CA GLU A 289 16.46 7.70 8.86
C GLU A 289 16.20 8.20 7.43
N VAL A 290 15.69 7.33 6.55
CA VAL A 290 15.34 7.72 5.18
C VAL A 290 14.15 8.68 5.18
N PHE A 291 13.12 8.41 5.96
CA PHE A 291 11.95 9.30 6.07
C PHE A 291 12.33 10.66 6.67
N ASP A 292 13.14 10.67 7.72
CA ASP A 292 13.62 11.92 8.32
C ASP A 292 14.44 12.76 7.33
N HIS A 293 15.29 12.09 6.52
CA HIS A 293 16.10 12.78 5.52
C HIS A 293 15.28 13.45 4.41
N TYR A 294 14.17 12.81 3.98
CA TYR A 294 13.32 13.34 2.91
C TYR A 294 12.08 14.09 3.42
N GLY A 295 11.95 14.30 4.73
CA GLY A 295 10.80 14.98 5.31
C GLY A 295 9.49 14.19 5.25
N LEU A 296 9.56 12.85 5.08
CA LEU A 296 8.42 11.93 5.11
C LEU A 296 8.09 11.52 6.56
N ASN A 297 8.04 12.51 7.44
CA ASN A 297 7.69 12.39 8.85
C ASN A 297 6.69 13.49 9.24
N ALA A 298 6.17 13.47 10.46
CA ALA A 298 5.12 14.40 10.89
C ALA A 298 5.56 15.86 10.78
N GLU A 299 6.78 16.18 11.17
CA GLU A 299 7.33 17.53 11.16
C GLU A 299 7.50 18.05 9.72
N GLY A 300 8.10 17.25 8.83
CA GLY A 300 8.31 17.63 7.43
C GLY A 300 6.99 17.78 6.66
N ILE A 301 6.01 16.89 6.92
CA ILE A 301 4.67 16.99 6.34
C ILE A 301 3.97 18.28 6.84
N ALA A 302 4.05 18.58 8.15
CA ALA A 302 3.43 19.77 8.72
C ALA A 302 4.10 21.06 8.20
N GLU A 303 5.42 21.10 8.09
CA GLU A 303 6.15 22.23 7.51
C GLU A 303 5.72 22.48 6.06
N LYS A 304 5.69 21.41 5.25
CA LYS A 304 5.28 21.51 3.84
C LYS A 304 3.83 21.92 3.67
N ALA A 305 2.94 21.42 4.50
CA ALA A 305 1.53 21.81 4.52
C ALA A 305 1.35 23.28 4.91
N ALA A 306 2.04 23.76 5.95
CA ALA A 306 1.98 25.14 6.40
C ALA A 306 2.49 26.14 5.33
N GLU A 307 3.51 25.78 4.53
CA GLU A 307 3.97 26.58 3.39
C GLU A 307 2.89 26.78 2.31
N LEU A 308 2.01 25.79 2.15
CA LEU A 308 1.00 25.78 1.08
C LEU A 308 -0.23 26.67 1.39
N VAL A 309 -0.47 27.00 2.66
CA VAL A 309 -1.65 27.75 3.11
C VAL A 309 -1.33 29.17 3.55
N LYS A 310 -0.05 29.54 3.62
CA LYS A 310 0.42 30.93 3.79
C LYS A 310 0.24 31.73 2.50
#